data_af594e3f6831548a0936cd734f915e3b
#
_entry.id   af594e3f6831548a0936cd734f915e3b
#
_cell.length_a   1.000
_cell.length_b   1.000
_cell.length_c   1.000
_cell.angle_alpha   90.00
_cell.angle_beta   90.00
_cell.angle_gamma   90.00
#
_symmetry.space_group_name_H-M   'P 1'
#
loop_
_entity.id
_entity.type
_entity.pdbx_description
1 polymer ?
#
loop_
_entity_poly.entity_id
_entity_poly.type
_entity_poly.pdbx_seq_one_letter_code
_entity_poly.pdbx_strand_id
1 'polypeptide(L)'
;QRVKQIDLLTYLKNYEPHELVHFSGNTYTTRSHDSLKISNGKWTWWSRGIGGRSALDYLIKVRGYDFVQAVQTIAEQAAIQPPVSIPAE
;
A
#
# COMPACT_ATOMS: atom_id res chain seq x y z
N GLN A 1 14.60 -0.08 6.88
CA GLN A 1 13.91 -0.45 7.97
C GLN A 1 12.59 0.12 8.10
N ARG A 2 12.48 1.42 8.15
CA ARG A 2 11.18 2.03 8.24
C ARG A 2 10.39 1.84 7.01
N VAL A 3 11.05 1.70 5.90
CA VAL A 3 10.43 1.47 4.62
C VAL A 3 9.54 0.25 4.65
N LYS A 4 9.99 -0.79 5.32
CA LYS A 4 9.25 -2.03 5.34
C LYS A 4 8.00 -1.96 6.18
N GLN A 5 7.87 -0.91 6.99
CA GLN A 5 6.77 -0.81 7.92
C GLN A 5 5.64 0.09 7.46
N ILE A 6 5.80 0.74 6.31
CA ILE A 6 4.73 1.57 5.82
C ILE A 6 3.61 0.66 5.32
N ASP A 7 2.41 0.87 5.82
CA ASP A 7 1.29 0.05 5.39
C ASP A 7 0.74 0.55 4.07
N LEU A 8 -0.01 -0.29 3.39
CA LEU A 8 -0.47 0.04 2.04
C LEU A 8 -1.38 1.26 2.02
N LEU A 9 -2.25 1.40 3.00
CA LEU A 9 -3.15 2.53 3.04
C LEU A 9 -2.38 3.85 3.12
N THR A 10 -1.39 3.91 4.00
CA THR A 10 -0.56 5.09 4.14
C THR A 10 0.21 5.38 2.85
N TYR A 11 0.77 4.33 2.24
CA TYR A 11 1.53 4.48 1.01
C TYR A 11 0.64 5.08 -0.10
N LEU A 12 -0.55 4.52 -0.28
CA LEU A 12 -1.42 5.01 -1.34
C LEU A 12 -1.91 6.43 -1.06
N LYS A 13 -2.23 6.73 0.18
CA LYS A 13 -2.66 8.08 0.52
C LYS A 13 -1.61 9.13 0.22
N ASN A 14 -0.35 8.78 0.43
CA ASN A 14 0.73 9.75 0.26
C ASN A 14 1.29 9.80 -1.16
N TYR A 15 1.33 8.67 -1.84
CA TYR A 15 2.05 8.61 -3.11
C TYR A 15 1.18 8.27 -4.30
N GLU A 16 0.06 7.59 -4.08
CA GLU A 16 -0.83 7.24 -5.18
C GLU A 16 -2.28 7.45 -4.77
N PRO A 17 -2.63 8.66 -4.35
CA PRO A 17 -3.99 8.89 -3.87
C PRO A 17 -5.06 8.62 -4.92
N HIS A 18 -4.70 8.72 -6.19
CA HIS A 18 -5.66 8.44 -7.28
C HIS A 18 -6.06 6.97 -7.34
N GLU A 19 -5.23 6.09 -6.78
CA GLU A 19 -5.54 4.66 -6.75
C GLU A 19 -6.42 4.28 -5.59
N LEU A 20 -6.50 5.10 -4.57
CA LEU A 20 -7.21 4.75 -3.36
C LEU A 20 -8.67 5.12 -3.48
N VAL A 21 -9.53 4.13 -3.33
CA VAL A 21 -10.97 4.32 -3.43
C VAL A 21 -11.62 3.79 -2.17
N HIS A 22 -12.45 4.58 -1.55
CA HIS A 22 -13.19 4.14 -0.37
C HIS A 22 -14.26 3.14 -0.80
N PHE A 23 -14.30 2.01 -0.14
CA PHE A 23 -15.25 0.96 -0.50
C PHE A 23 -16.42 0.91 0.48
N SER A 24 -16.12 0.71 1.75
CA SER A 24 -17.19 0.59 2.75
C SER A 24 -16.59 0.71 4.14
N GLY A 25 -17.19 1.50 5.00
CA GLY A 25 -16.72 1.63 6.38
C GLY A 25 -15.23 1.92 6.44
N ASN A 26 -14.47 1.01 7.01
CA ASN A 26 -13.03 1.14 7.10
C ASN A 26 -12.28 0.39 6.01
N THR A 27 -12.98 -0.03 4.97
CA THR A 27 -12.41 -0.81 3.90
C THR A 27 -12.19 0.06 2.68
N TYR A 28 -11.03 -0.09 2.05
CA TYR A 28 -10.69 0.64 0.83
C TYR A 28 -10.33 -0.35 -0.26
N THR A 29 -10.35 0.11 -1.48
CA THR A 29 -9.95 -0.70 -2.62
C THR A 29 -9.06 0.15 -3.51
N THR A 30 -8.53 -0.43 -4.57
CA THR A 30 -7.73 0.33 -5.52
C THR A 30 -8.47 0.42 -6.83
N ARG A 31 -8.22 1.53 -7.53
CA ARG A 31 -8.86 1.75 -8.81
C ARG A 31 -8.45 0.71 -9.85
N SER A 32 -7.18 0.34 -9.84
CA SER A 32 -6.66 -0.62 -10.81
C SER A 32 -7.02 -2.06 -10.48
N HIS A 33 -7.29 -2.34 -9.21
CA HIS A 33 -7.55 -3.71 -8.76
C HIS A 33 -8.72 -3.69 -7.80
N ASP A 34 -9.93 -3.68 -8.34
CA ASP A 34 -11.11 -3.51 -7.51
C ASP A 34 -11.42 -4.72 -6.63
N SER A 35 -10.78 -5.85 -6.88
CA SER A 35 -10.91 -7.01 -5.99
C SER A 35 -9.89 -7.00 -4.86
N LEU A 36 -9.01 -6.00 -4.82
CA LEU A 36 -8.07 -5.85 -3.72
C LEU A 36 -8.71 -4.97 -2.67
N LYS A 37 -8.77 -5.45 -1.44
CA LYS A 37 -9.40 -4.71 -0.34
C LYS A 37 -8.39 -4.44 0.75
N ILE A 38 -8.46 -3.28 1.32
CA ILE A 38 -7.55 -2.83 2.38
C ILE A 38 -8.39 -2.54 3.62
N SER A 39 -8.05 -3.18 4.72
CA SER A 39 -8.81 -3.01 5.95
C SER A 39 -7.94 -3.36 7.14
N ASN A 40 -7.99 -2.53 8.19
CA ASN A 40 -7.30 -2.81 9.46
C ASN A 40 -5.81 -3.05 9.29
N GLY A 41 -5.18 -2.28 8.42
CA GLY A 41 -3.73 -2.42 8.21
C GLY A 41 -3.32 -3.63 7.41
N LYS A 42 -4.29 -4.32 6.84
CA LYS A 42 -4.02 -5.48 5.99
C LYS A 42 -4.65 -5.26 4.63
N TRP A 43 -4.13 -5.94 3.63
CA TRP A 43 -4.77 -5.92 2.32
C TRP A 43 -4.85 -7.35 1.80
N THR A 44 -5.89 -7.61 0.99
CA THR A 44 -6.10 -8.92 0.39
C THR A 44 -6.54 -8.72 -1.04
N TRP A 45 -5.89 -9.42 -1.96
CA TRP A 45 -6.25 -9.37 -3.37
C TRP A 45 -7.04 -10.65 -3.66
N TRP A 46 -8.34 -10.53 -3.59
CA TRP A 46 -9.22 -11.68 -3.65
C TRP A 46 -9.13 -12.45 -4.94
N SER A 47 -8.95 -11.78 -6.06
CA SER A 47 -8.86 -12.49 -7.33
C SER A 47 -7.65 -13.40 -7.44
N ARG A 48 -6.61 -13.14 -6.69
CA ARG A 48 -5.41 -13.96 -6.73
C ARG A 48 -5.17 -14.73 -5.45
N GLY A 49 -5.95 -14.45 -4.42
CA GLY A 49 -5.78 -15.17 -3.16
C GLY A 49 -4.51 -14.83 -2.43
N ILE A 50 -4.00 -13.63 -2.58
CA ILE A 50 -2.78 -13.21 -1.89
C ILE A 50 -3.07 -11.97 -1.08
N GLY A 51 -2.21 -11.70 -0.12
CA GLY A 51 -2.39 -10.53 0.72
C GLY A 51 -1.14 -10.23 1.50
N GLY A 52 -1.22 -9.21 2.33
CA GLY A 52 -0.11 -8.78 3.14
C GLY A 52 -0.50 -7.59 3.98
N ARG A 53 0.49 -6.94 4.56
CA ARG A 53 0.24 -5.79 5.41
C ARG A 53 0.93 -4.53 4.91
N SER A 54 2.11 -4.65 4.35
CA SER A 54 2.91 -3.48 4.01
C SER A 54 2.80 -3.14 2.54
N ALA A 55 3.17 -1.91 2.22
CA ALA A 55 3.25 -1.50 0.83
C ALA A 55 4.32 -2.30 0.10
N LEU A 56 5.36 -2.71 0.81
CA LEU A 56 6.40 -3.53 0.23
C LEU A 56 5.84 -4.83 -0.32
N ASP A 57 5.01 -5.50 0.47
CA ASP A 57 4.35 -6.72 0.03
C ASP A 57 3.48 -6.47 -1.20
N TYR A 58 2.79 -5.35 -1.21
CA TYR A 58 1.94 -4.98 -2.33
C TYR A 58 2.74 -4.81 -3.61
N LEU A 59 3.85 -4.10 -3.54
CA LEU A 59 4.66 -3.88 -4.73
C LEU A 59 5.23 -5.19 -5.26
N ILE A 60 5.62 -6.08 -4.38
CA ILE A 60 6.18 -7.35 -4.79
C ILE A 60 5.11 -8.29 -5.33
N LYS A 61 4.01 -8.44 -4.59
CA LYS A 61 3.02 -9.47 -4.91
C LYS A 61 2.01 -9.03 -5.96
N VAL A 62 1.67 -7.76 -5.99
CA VAL A 62 0.66 -7.25 -6.92
C VAL A 62 1.31 -6.61 -8.14
N ARG A 63 2.32 -5.77 -7.94
CA ARG A 63 2.97 -5.06 -9.02
C ARG A 63 4.09 -5.84 -9.67
N GLY A 64 4.50 -6.95 -9.08
CA GLY A 64 5.53 -7.80 -9.67
C GLY A 64 6.96 -7.29 -9.52
N TYR A 65 7.18 -6.36 -8.62
CA TYR A 65 8.53 -5.85 -8.36
C TYR A 65 9.31 -6.91 -7.61
N ASP A 66 10.63 -6.94 -7.80
CA ASP A 66 11.44 -7.77 -6.92
C ASP A 66 11.67 -7.00 -5.61
N PHE A 67 12.26 -7.67 -4.63
CA PHE A 67 12.42 -7.08 -3.30
C PHE A 67 13.22 -5.79 -3.34
N VAL A 68 14.35 -5.80 -4.06
CA VAL A 68 15.21 -4.62 -4.13
C VAL A 68 14.49 -3.46 -4.81
N GLN A 69 13.81 -3.74 -5.89
CA GLN A 69 13.09 -2.72 -6.63
C GLN A 69 11.98 -2.11 -5.78
N ALA A 70 11.27 -2.95 -5.03
CA ALA A 70 10.20 -2.47 -4.18
C ALA A 70 10.74 -1.59 -3.07
N VAL A 71 11.83 -2.00 -2.43
CA VAL A 71 12.47 -1.19 -1.39
C VAL A 71 12.93 0.15 -1.95
N GLN A 72 13.56 0.13 -3.10
CA GLN A 72 14.04 1.36 -3.71
C GLN A 72 12.91 2.30 -4.08
N THR A 73 11.82 1.76 -4.58
CA THR A 73 10.66 2.58 -4.94
C THR A 73 10.11 3.30 -3.72
N ILE A 74 9.94 2.60 -2.63
CA ILE A 74 9.40 3.22 -1.42
C ILE A 74 10.41 4.21 -0.84
N ALA A 75 11.68 3.86 -0.85
CA ALA A 75 12.71 4.75 -0.33
C ALA A 75 12.81 6.04 -1.12
N GLU A 76 12.68 5.95 -2.44
CA GLU A 76 12.70 7.15 -3.27
C GLU A 76 11.51 8.04 -3.01
N GLN A 77 10.34 7.45 -2.86
CA GLN A 77 9.15 8.22 -2.56
C GLN A 77 9.29 8.91 -1.20
N ALA A 78 9.80 8.18 -0.22
CA ALA A 78 9.96 8.74 1.11
C ALA A 78 11.02 9.85 1.15
N ALA A 79 12.02 9.77 0.30
CA ALA A 79 13.05 10.80 0.24
C ALA A 79 12.52 12.10 -0.37
N ILE A 80 11.64 11.97 -1.36
CA ILE A 80 11.05 13.13 -2.01
C ILE A 80 9.94 13.71 -1.15
N GLN A 81 9.12 12.85 -0.61
CA GLN A 81 7.95 13.27 0.16
C GLN A 81 7.74 12.27 1.28
N PRO A 82 8.29 12.55 2.47
CA PRO A 82 8.13 11.61 3.58
C PRO A 82 6.66 11.33 3.85
N PRO A 83 6.32 10.10 4.19
CA PRO A 83 4.92 9.78 4.44
C PRO A 83 4.40 10.53 5.65
N VAL A 84 3.19 11.02 5.52
CA VAL A 84 2.53 11.70 6.61
C VAL A 84 1.81 10.66 7.43
N SER A 85 2.27 10.45 8.65
CA SER A 85 1.61 9.53 9.54
C SER A 85 0.25 10.06 9.89
N ILE A 86 -0.71 9.19 9.91
CA ILE A 86 -2.00 9.56 10.37
C ILE A 86 -1.89 9.77 11.86
N PRO A 87 -2.17 10.96 12.36
CA PRO A 87 -2.00 11.22 13.77
C PRO A 87 -2.83 10.29 14.58
N ALA A 88 -2.20 9.65 15.49
CA ALA A 88 -2.91 8.80 16.40
C ALA A 88 -3.70 9.64 17.37
N GLU A 89 -3.36 10.83 17.43
CA GLU A 89 -4.01 11.67 18.39
C GLU A 89 -4.85 12.70 17.72
#